data_2d6a7251f44ab7ce8d8ea64ba7f12807
#
_entry.id   2d6a7251f44ab7ce8d8ea64ba7f12807
#
_cell.length_a   1.000
_cell.length_b   1.000
_cell.length_c   1.000
_cell.angle_alpha   90.00
_cell.angle_beta   90.00
_cell.angle_gamma   90.00
#
_symmetry.space_group_name_H-M   'P 1'
#
loop_
_entity.id
_entity.type
_entity.pdbx_description
1 polymer ?
#
loop_
_entity_poly.entity_id
_entity_poly.type
_entity_poly.pdbx_seq_one_letter_code
_entity_poly.pdbx_strand_id
1 'polypeptide(L)'
;MCIFVLKLYAMKRLLVFFALSLWLPLFGLAQNAELQKYKSAFETAYEACPDIPRGLLEAISFTNTHCNHLTDDNYFNDGPDAMPRAYGLMGLVKDGKNYFRENLHIVSELSGISEAEILGSPEKNVLAYAMAFDRLAKEGKAIEIKGYLSVVQQLSELPVGEEKDVYPMQSMLYSVCSFLNDAKKAEQYGFPKFDLNLKAVFGGYYDMLTAPKLGVTRSPDYPPAIWDPAPECNWEPRTKDVSAVVIHYTEGSYAGCISWFKNCDASVSAHYVIRSADGQITQMVLEKDKAWHARTANGYTIGIEHEAYGNVWEFFTEEMYRSSADLVRSICSRYETIDNRRTHDRDTLDNGVCVNNGLYNLGGEGACVAIKGHQHYPDQSHTDPGPYWDWNYYYKLINEGTPVILMEGEEGRLDHRNYGNDERKIWVIRGPEESNIQLDFSSFSLESDFDFLWVYDGDNVYAPKIGRWNTHSPGTVKSSGNVMCVEFRSDCATTASGWEASWKALVSSVPIPEVEAPKGLYPNPTDGKFTICMDSEGFTDVSIYDLYGNQMVTNIRFVKSVEIDASLWPAGVYIVNYGTPVTMGKVVKLVKL
;
A
#
# COMPACT_ATOMS: atom_id res chain seq x y z
N MET A 1 18.46 -47.26 -16.85
CA MET A 1 18.83 -45.89 -17.26
C MET A 1 17.63 -44.94 -17.49
N CYS A 2 16.42 -45.43 -17.73
CA CYS A 2 15.23 -44.57 -17.91
C CYS A 2 14.54 -44.04 -16.64
N ILE A 3 14.81 -44.59 -15.45
CA ILE A 3 14.13 -44.18 -14.19
C ILE A 3 14.85 -43.01 -13.50
N PHE A 4 16.13 -42.80 -13.80
CA PHE A 4 16.90 -41.67 -13.25
C PHE A 4 16.63 -40.33 -13.95
N VAL A 5 16.27 -40.35 -15.20
CA VAL A 5 16.01 -39.15 -16.02
C VAL A 5 14.65 -38.54 -15.69
N LEU A 6 13.65 -39.37 -15.34
CA LEU A 6 12.31 -38.89 -14.95
C LEU A 6 12.27 -38.24 -13.55
N LYS A 7 13.16 -38.61 -12.64
CA LYS A 7 13.25 -37.97 -11.32
C LYS A 7 13.94 -36.60 -11.36
N LEU A 8 14.90 -36.40 -12.26
CA LEU A 8 15.51 -35.07 -12.46
C LEU A 8 14.55 -34.07 -13.13
N TYR A 9 13.67 -34.54 -14.02
CA TYR A 9 12.69 -33.66 -14.67
C TYR A 9 11.54 -33.24 -13.71
N ALA A 10 11.14 -34.13 -12.80
CA ALA A 10 10.15 -33.79 -11.77
C ALA A 10 10.70 -32.84 -10.70
N MET A 11 11.98 -32.98 -10.34
CA MET A 11 12.63 -32.04 -9.41
C MET A 11 12.88 -30.65 -10.02
N LYS A 12 13.20 -30.55 -11.30
CA LYS A 12 13.32 -29.25 -11.99
C LYS A 12 11.97 -28.52 -12.12
N ARG A 13 10.86 -29.22 -12.32
CA ARG A 13 9.52 -28.59 -12.31
C ARG A 13 9.05 -28.18 -10.92
N LEU A 14 9.45 -28.85 -9.84
CA LEU A 14 9.13 -28.44 -8.49
C LEU A 14 9.95 -27.18 -8.07
N LEU A 15 11.17 -27.03 -8.55
CA LEU A 15 12.00 -25.84 -8.28
C LEU A 15 11.53 -24.60 -9.05
N VAL A 16 10.94 -24.76 -10.23
CA VAL A 16 10.38 -23.63 -11.01
C VAL A 16 9.03 -23.15 -10.40
N PHE A 17 8.24 -24.05 -9.80
CA PHE A 17 7.02 -23.65 -9.08
C PHE A 17 7.28 -22.99 -7.72
N PHE A 18 8.43 -23.22 -7.08
CA PHE A 18 8.83 -22.56 -5.84
C PHE A 18 9.48 -21.17 -6.07
N ALA A 19 9.99 -20.90 -7.27
CA ALA A 19 10.56 -19.59 -7.58
C ALA A 19 9.51 -18.54 -7.96
N LEU A 20 8.28 -18.94 -8.30
CA LEU A 20 7.17 -18.04 -8.66
C LEU A 20 6.29 -17.61 -7.46
N SER A 21 6.54 -18.11 -6.26
CA SER A 21 5.77 -17.77 -5.06
C SER A 21 6.47 -16.84 -4.06
N LEU A 22 7.62 -16.23 -4.40
CA LEU A 22 8.44 -15.44 -3.49
C LEU A 22 8.50 -13.93 -3.81
N TRP A 23 7.50 -13.43 -4.53
CA TRP A 23 7.27 -11.98 -4.64
C TRP A 23 6.13 -11.57 -3.73
N LEU A 24 6.33 -11.69 -2.40
CA LEU A 24 5.52 -10.95 -1.44
C LEU A 24 6.02 -9.51 -1.44
N PRO A 25 5.15 -8.55 -1.70
CA PRO A 25 5.56 -7.14 -1.75
C PRO A 25 6.06 -6.67 -0.39
N LEU A 26 6.97 -5.73 -0.42
CA LEU A 26 7.58 -5.01 0.72
C LEU A 26 6.57 -4.48 1.77
N PHE A 27 5.29 -4.40 1.42
CA PHE A 27 4.20 -3.91 2.25
C PHE A 27 3.93 -4.76 3.52
N GLY A 28 4.07 -6.08 3.46
CA GLY A 28 3.82 -6.96 4.62
C GLY A 28 4.89 -6.90 5.72
N LEU A 29 6.07 -6.37 5.43
CA LEU A 29 7.20 -6.37 6.38
C LEU A 29 7.21 -5.18 7.32
N ALA A 30 6.65 -4.07 6.92
CA ALA A 30 6.61 -2.88 7.77
C ALA A 30 5.40 -2.88 8.72
N GLN A 31 4.27 -3.51 8.35
CA GLN A 31 3.19 -3.77 9.32
C GLN A 31 3.68 -4.57 10.54
N ASN A 32 4.71 -5.41 10.36
CA ASN A 32 5.36 -6.11 11.48
C ASN A 32 6.13 -5.18 12.42
N ALA A 33 6.66 -4.05 11.94
CA ALA A 33 7.48 -3.16 12.75
C ALA A 33 6.67 -2.43 13.82
N GLU A 34 5.56 -1.81 13.45
CA GLU A 34 4.70 -1.08 14.39
C GLU A 34 4.06 -2.03 15.42
N LEU A 35 3.64 -3.22 14.99
CA LEU A 35 3.10 -4.21 15.90
C LEU A 35 4.10 -4.63 16.98
N GLN A 36 5.34 -4.93 16.63
CA GLN A 36 6.37 -5.33 17.61
C GLN A 36 6.69 -4.17 18.56
N LYS A 37 6.62 -2.94 18.07
CA LYS A 37 6.78 -1.72 18.86
C LYS A 37 5.78 -1.66 20.02
N TYR A 38 4.54 -2.10 19.78
CA TYR A 38 3.47 -2.02 20.79
C TYR A 38 3.08 -3.36 21.42
N LYS A 39 3.81 -4.43 21.13
CA LYS A 39 3.52 -5.77 21.68
C LYS A 39 3.40 -5.77 23.20
N SER A 40 4.27 -5.05 23.90
CA SER A 40 4.24 -4.93 25.36
C SER A 40 2.95 -4.28 25.88
N ALA A 41 2.36 -3.34 25.13
CA ALA A 41 1.12 -2.69 25.50
C ALA A 41 -0.06 -3.69 25.50
N PHE A 42 -0.15 -4.55 24.48
CA PHE A 42 -1.16 -5.61 24.43
C PHE A 42 -0.95 -6.67 25.51
N GLU A 43 0.30 -7.12 25.73
CA GLU A 43 0.61 -8.09 26.78
C GLU A 43 0.22 -7.56 28.17
N THR A 44 0.58 -6.32 28.50
CA THR A 44 0.18 -5.67 29.76
C THR A 44 -1.35 -5.61 29.93
N ALA A 45 -2.07 -5.33 28.85
CA ALA A 45 -3.53 -5.28 28.88
C ALA A 45 -4.14 -6.67 29.12
N TYR A 46 -3.61 -7.74 28.50
CA TYR A 46 -4.05 -9.12 28.74
C TYR A 46 -3.66 -9.63 30.12
N GLU A 47 -2.53 -9.21 30.69
CA GLU A 47 -2.19 -9.53 32.08
C GLU A 47 -3.17 -8.90 33.07
N ALA A 48 -3.61 -7.67 32.82
CA ALA A 48 -4.60 -6.98 33.63
C ALA A 48 -6.03 -7.51 33.45
N CYS A 49 -6.36 -7.97 32.24
CA CYS A 49 -7.69 -8.44 31.83
C CYS A 49 -7.62 -9.82 31.16
N PRO A 50 -7.28 -10.90 31.92
CA PRO A 50 -6.99 -12.22 31.34
C PRO A 50 -8.20 -12.95 30.75
N ASP A 51 -9.41 -12.47 31.00
CA ASP A 51 -10.65 -13.04 30.45
C ASP A 51 -10.91 -12.59 29.00
N ILE A 52 -10.18 -11.58 28.50
CA ILE A 52 -10.28 -11.16 27.09
C ILE A 52 -9.55 -12.16 26.21
N PRO A 53 -10.21 -12.70 25.17
CA PRO A 53 -9.55 -13.64 24.24
C PRO A 53 -8.35 -12.99 23.53
N ARG A 54 -7.20 -13.67 23.54
CA ARG A 54 -5.99 -13.19 22.87
C ARG A 54 -6.24 -13.02 21.38
N GLY A 55 -5.76 -11.92 20.81
CA GLY A 55 -5.97 -11.50 19.43
C GLY A 55 -7.14 -10.52 19.25
N LEU A 56 -8.05 -10.44 20.22
CA LEU A 56 -9.23 -9.57 20.09
C LEU A 56 -8.87 -8.07 20.19
N LEU A 57 -7.96 -7.70 21.09
CA LEU A 57 -7.50 -6.31 21.21
C LEU A 57 -6.72 -5.88 19.96
N GLU A 58 -5.86 -6.77 19.44
CA GLU A 58 -5.14 -6.57 18.19
C GLU A 58 -6.08 -6.45 16.99
N ALA A 59 -7.13 -7.28 16.92
CA ALA A 59 -8.13 -7.23 15.86
C ALA A 59 -8.88 -5.90 15.85
N ILE A 60 -9.25 -5.38 17.02
CA ILE A 60 -9.91 -4.08 17.17
C ILE A 60 -8.96 -2.95 16.79
N SER A 61 -7.74 -2.99 17.32
CA SER A 61 -6.70 -2.00 17.00
C SER A 61 -6.36 -1.98 15.51
N PHE A 62 -6.22 -3.18 14.91
CA PHE A 62 -5.97 -3.28 13.46
C PHE A 62 -7.12 -2.72 12.63
N THR A 63 -8.36 -3.02 13.01
CA THR A 63 -9.55 -2.52 12.29
C THR A 63 -9.65 -1.00 12.34
N ASN A 64 -9.27 -0.37 13.45
CA ASN A 64 -9.42 1.07 13.63
C ASN A 64 -8.19 1.87 13.18
N THR A 65 -6.97 1.34 13.38
CA THR A 65 -5.72 2.11 13.23
C THR A 65 -4.59 1.34 12.55
N HIS A 66 -4.82 0.11 12.08
CA HIS A 66 -3.76 -0.82 11.66
C HIS A 66 -2.64 -0.97 12.71
N CYS A 67 -3.00 -0.92 13.99
CA CYS A 67 -2.09 -0.95 15.14
C CYS A 67 -1.10 0.22 15.17
N ASN A 68 -1.45 1.37 14.60
CA ASN A 68 -0.68 2.61 14.70
C ASN A 68 -1.19 3.47 15.86
N HIS A 69 -0.27 4.08 16.58
CA HIS A 69 -0.61 5.01 17.66
C HIS A 69 -0.86 6.42 17.09
N LEU A 70 -2.13 6.72 16.80
CA LEU A 70 -2.54 7.96 16.18
C LEU A 70 -2.46 9.13 17.16
N THR A 71 -1.96 10.26 16.66
CA THR A 71 -1.83 11.55 17.35
C THR A 71 -2.30 12.68 16.43
N ASP A 72 -2.30 13.92 16.89
CA ASP A 72 -2.63 15.07 16.03
C ASP A 72 -1.72 15.20 14.79
N ASP A 73 -0.49 14.68 14.86
CA ASP A 73 0.45 14.72 13.73
C ASP A 73 0.04 13.83 12.55
N ASN A 74 -0.96 12.96 12.73
CA ASN A 74 -1.48 12.09 11.67
C ASN A 74 -2.58 12.74 10.82
N TYR A 75 -2.97 13.98 11.13
CA TYR A 75 -4.09 14.65 10.50
C TYR A 75 -3.63 15.94 9.80
N PHE A 76 -4.04 16.12 8.57
CA PHE A 76 -3.68 17.28 7.74
C PHE A 76 -4.88 18.16 7.37
N ASN A 77 -6.10 17.67 7.63
CA ASN A 77 -7.32 18.41 7.36
C ASN A 77 -7.99 18.83 8.66
N ASP A 78 -8.16 20.14 8.85
CA ASP A 78 -8.85 20.77 10.00
C ASP A 78 -10.20 21.41 9.62
N GLY A 79 -10.69 21.14 8.40
CA GLY A 79 -11.95 21.72 7.91
C GLY A 79 -13.16 21.31 8.74
N PRO A 80 -14.26 22.07 8.65
CA PRO A 80 -15.52 21.72 9.33
C PRO A 80 -16.10 20.40 8.78
N ASP A 81 -15.78 20.06 7.57
CA ASP A 81 -16.14 18.85 6.82
C ASP A 81 -15.24 17.64 7.15
N ALA A 82 -14.08 17.84 7.79
CA ALA A 82 -13.21 16.75 8.20
C ALA A 82 -13.91 15.80 9.19
N MET A 83 -13.56 14.51 9.07
CA MET A 83 -14.03 13.49 10.01
C MET A 83 -13.56 13.76 11.46
N PRO A 84 -14.30 13.29 12.48
CA PRO A 84 -13.80 13.23 13.86
C PRO A 84 -12.48 12.45 13.93
N ARG A 85 -11.51 13.00 14.68
CA ARG A 85 -10.18 12.39 14.83
C ARG A 85 -10.19 11.23 15.80
N ALA A 86 -9.55 10.13 15.39
CA ALA A 86 -9.28 8.97 16.23
C ALA A 86 -7.88 9.06 16.85
N TYR A 87 -7.70 8.58 18.07
CA TYR A 87 -6.45 8.69 18.82
C TYR A 87 -6.00 7.36 19.41
N GLY A 88 -4.70 7.20 19.50
CA GLY A 88 -4.06 6.04 20.10
C GLY A 88 -4.17 4.78 19.24
N LEU A 89 -3.74 3.65 19.81
CA LEU A 89 -3.80 2.34 19.16
C LEU A 89 -5.23 1.84 18.96
N MET A 90 -6.13 2.17 19.87
CA MET A 90 -7.51 1.70 19.84
C MET A 90 -8.45 2.59 19.01
N GLY A 91 -7.95 3.70 18.46
CA GLY A 91 -8.73 4.60 17.62
C GLY A 91 -9.85 5.33 18.35
N LEU A 92 -9.57 5.91 19.52
CA LEU A 92 -10.57 6.54 20.37
C LEU A 92 -10.88 7.96 19.94
N VAL A 93 -12.15 8.30 19.79
CA VAL A 93 -12.65 9.62 19.39
C VAL A 93 -12.93 10.48 20.62
N LYS A 94 -12.32 11.69 20.65
CA LYS A 94 -12.51 12.67 21.72
C LYS A 94 -13.68 13.62 21.44
N ASP A 95 -13.79 14.08 20.22
CA ASP A 95 -14.84 14.99 19.74
C ASP A 95 -15.53 14.35 18.54
N GLY A 96 -16.72 13.86 18.73
CA GLY A 96 -17.54 13.20 17.73
C GLY A 96 -18.28 14.14 16.78
N LYS A 97 -18.08 15.47 16.91
CA LYS A 97 -18.76 16.50 16.11
C LYS A 97 -20.29 16.34 16.13
N ASN A 98 -20.85 15.98 17.28
CA ASN A 98 -22.29 15.70 17.50
C ASN A 98 -22.86 14.54 16.67
N TYR A 99 -22.03 13.72 16.04
CA TYR A 99 -22.45 12.57 15.24
C TYR A 99 -21.81 11.25 15.71
N PHE A 100 -20.50 11.18 15.81
CA PHE A 100 -19.85 10.03 16.41
C PHE A 100 -19.96 10.07 17.92
N ARG A 101 -19.89 8.89 18.52
CA ARG A 101 -19.82 8.74 19.97
C ARG A 101 -18.41 9.11 20.44
N GLU A 102 -18.34 9.85 21.53
CA GLU A 102 -17.09 10.22 22.19
C GLU A 102 -16.60 9.04 23.05
N ASN A 103 -16.15 7.98 22.37
CA ASN A 103 -15.79 6.72 23.02
C ASN A 103 -14.51 6.83 23.87
N LEU A 104 -13.67 7.85 23.70
CA LEU A 104 -12.59 8.17 24.63
C LEU A 104 -13.14 8.46 26.04
N HIS A 105 -14.19 9.25 26.13
CA HIS A 105 -14.86 9.56 27.41
C HIS A 105 -15.46 8.29 28.04
N ILE A 106 -16.16 7.48 27.24
CA ILE A 106 -16.74 6.21 27.69
C ILE A 106 -15.65 5.27 28.27
N VAL A 107 -14.53 5.12 27.54
CA VAL A 107 -13.41 4.30 27.97
C VAL A 107 -12.75 4.86 29.25
N SER A 108 -12.59 6.18 29.34
CA SER A 108 -12.06 6.84 30.56
C SER A 108 -12.94 6.58 31.79
N GLU A 109 -14.25 6.75 31.68
CA GLU A 109 -15.19 6.48 32.79
C GLU A 109 -15.21 5.01 33.22
N LEU A 110 -15.22 4.08 32.26
CA LEU A 110 -15.28 2.65 32.55
C LEU A 110 -13.98 2.11 33.15
N SER A 111 -12.83 2.59 32.67
CA SER A 111 -11.50 2.15 33.13
C SER A 111 -11.01 2.86 34.36
N GLY A 112 -11.50 4.09 34.65
CA GLY A 112 -10.98 4.97 35.68
C GLY A 112 -9.62 5.60 35.37
N ILE A 113 -9.12 5.46 34.13
CA ILE A 113 -7.91 6.12 33.64
C ILE A 113 -8.30 7.43 32.95
N SER A 114 -7.63 8.52 33.29
CA SER A 114 -7.98 9.83 32.72
C SER A 114 -7.74 9.91 31.21
N GLU A 115 -8.55 10.68 30.49
CA GLU A 115 -8.39 10.89 29.04
C GLU A 115 -6.97 11.35 28.66
N ALA A 116 -6.37 12.22 29.46
CA ALA A 116 -5.01 12.70 29.25
C ALA A 116 -3.96 11.57 29.31
N GLU A 117 -4.11 10.62 30.24
CA GLU A 117 -3.23 9.44 30.32
C GLU A 117 -3.47 8.49 29.15
N ILE A 118 -4.73 8.29 28.75
CA ILE A 118 -5.10 7.44 27.61
C ILE A 118 -4.51 7.98 26.31
N LEU A 119 -4.56 9.29 26.10
CA LEU A 119 -4.00 9.94 24.92
C LEU A 119 -2.47 10.03 24.95
N GLY A 120 -1.89 10.10 26.15
CA GLY A 120 -0.45 10.32 26.34
C GLY A 120 0.44 9.08 26.22
N SER A 121 -0.15 7.87 26.18
CA SER A 121 0.63 6.61 26.17
C SER A 121 -0.08 5.48 25.41
N PRO A 122 0.62 4.82 24.49
CA PRO A 122 0.10 3.61 23.83
C PRO A 122 -0.33 2.53 24.83
N GLU A 123 0.47 2.31 25.88
CA GLU A 123 0.19 1.32 26.91
C GLU A 123 -1.09 1.65 27.68
N LYS A 124 -1.26 2.93 28.06
CA LYS A 124 -2.48 3.39 28.74
C LYS A 124 -3.70 3.35 27.82
N ASN A 125 -3.51 3.61 26.55
CA ASN A 125 -4.58 3.56 25.55
C ASN A 125 -5.15 2.14 25.43
N VAL A 126 -4.30 1.12 25.24
CA VAL A 126 -4.73 -0.28 25.17
C VAL A 126 -5.26 -0.78 26.51
N LEU A 127 -4.58 -0.46 27.62
CA LEU A 127 -4.99 -0.88 28.96
C LEU A 127 -6.37 -0.34 29.33
N ALA A 128 -6.62 0.95 29.11
CA ALA A 128 -7.91 1.57 29.42
C ALA A 128 -9.03 0.92 28.61
N TYR A 129 -8.80 0.70 27.31
CA TYR A 129 -9.77 0.00 26.47
C TYR A 129 -10.03 -1.41 26.96
N ALA A 130 -9.00 -2.17 27.31
CA ALA A 130 -9.13 -3.53 27.84
C ALA A 130 -9.92 -3.57 29.15
N MET A 131 -9.67 -2.65 30.08
CA MET A 131 -10.41 -2.54 31.34
C MET A 131 -11.89 -2.20 31.12
N ALA A 132 -12.18 -1.26 30.22
CA ALA A 132 -13.54 -0.93 29.82
C ALA A 132 -14.25 -2.12 29.18
N PHE A 133 -13.55 -2.82 28.27
CA PHE A 133 -14.04 -4.03 27.61
C PHE A 133 -14.35 -5.14 28.60
N ASP A 134 -13.42 -5.47 29.49
CA ASP A 134 -13.55 -6.53 30.49
C ASP A 134 -14.74 -6.25 31.45
N ARG A 135 -14.90 -4.99 31.86
CA ARG A 135 -16.04 -4.57 32.69
C ARG A 135 -17.37 -4.81 31.98
N LEU A 136 -17.53 -4.33 30.74
CA LEU A 136 -18.75 -4.52 29.96
C LEU A 136 -19.01 -6.00 29.62
N ALA A 137 -17.96 -6.76 29.34
CA ALA A 137 -18.06 -8.20 29.07
C ALA A 137 -18.59 -8.95 30.29
N LYS A 138 -18.11 -8.64 31.49
CA LYS A 138 -18.58 -9.21 32.75
C LYS A 138 -20.02 -8.82 33.08
N GLU A 139 -20.37 -7.54 32.92
CA GLU A 139 -21.73 -7.06 33.09
C GLU A 139 -22.71 -7.73 32.12
N GLY A 140 -22.33 -7.84 30.84
CA GLY A 140 -23.11 -8.51 29.79
C GLY A 140 -23.02 -10.04 29.80
N LYS A 141 -22.22 -10.66 30.67
CA LYS A 141 -21.93 -12.10 30.71
C LYS A 141 -21.50 -12.64 29.34
N ALA A 142 -20.65 -11.87 28.65
CA ALA A 142 -20.12 -12.25 27.35
C ALA A 142 -19.12 -13.40 27.50
N ILE A 143 -19.43 -14.56 26.93
CA ILE A 143 -18.60 -15.77 26.95
C ILE A 143 -18.34 -16.33 25.54
N GLU A 144 -18.99 -15.76 24.54
CA GLU A 144 -18.90 -16.16 23.13
C GLU A 144 -18.67 -14.95 22.24
N ILE A 145 -18.22 -15.17 21.01
CA ILE A 145 -17.89 -14.11 20.06
C ILE A 145 -19.01 -13.06 19.89
N LYS A 146 -20.27 -13.46 19.83
CA LYS A 146 -21.39 -12.53 19.71
C LYS A 146 -21.52 -11.60 20.91
N GLY A 147 -21.24 -12.09 22.11
CA GLY A 147 -21.19 -11.27 23.32
C GLY A 147 -20.03 -10.27 23.27
N TYR A 148 -18.85 -10.70 22.85
CA TYR A 148 -17.70 -9.82 22.69
C TYR A 148 -17.92 -8.76 21.59
N LEU A 149 -18.52 -9.12 20.46
CA LEU A 149 -18.89 -8.15 19.43
C LEU A 149 -19.89 -7.10 19.91
N SER A 150 -20.82 -7.48 20.79
CA SER A 150 -21.71 -6.51 21.43
C SER A 150 -20.95 -5.51 22.31
N VAL A 151 -19.87 -5.92 22.96
CA VAL A 151 -19.00 -5.01 23.72
C VAL A 151 -18.20 -4.12 22.78
N VAL A 152 -17.64 -4.66 21.68
CA VAL A 152 -16.96 -3.85 20.65
C VAL A 152 -17.89 -2.76 20.12
N GLN A 153 -19.14 -3.12 19.81
CA GLN A 153 -20.15 -2.15 19.39
C GLN A 153 -20.40 -1.06 20.43
N GLN A 154 -20.46 -1.41 21.71
CA GLN A 154 -20.66 -0.45 22.79
C GLN A 154 -19.48 0.51 22.95
N LEU A 155 -18.27 0.08 22.67
CA LEU A 155 -17.04 0.88 22.75
C LEU A 155 -16.64 1.55 21.43
N SER A 156 -17.36 1.28 20.33
CA SER A 156 -17.13 1.94 19.04
C SER A 156 -17.58 3.41 19.06
N GLU A 157 -16.94 4.21 18.23
CA GLU A 157 -17.32 5.59 17.95
C GLU A 157 -18.58 5.69 17.06
N LEU A 158 -18.89 4.64 16.33
CA LEU A 158 -19.98 4.65 15.34
C LEU A 158 -21.35 4.85 16.01
N PRO A 159 -22.25 5.66 15.41
CA PRO A 159 -23.61 5.80 15.90
C PRO A 159 -24.40 4.49 15.80
N VAL A 160 -25.42 4.38 16.60
CA VAL A 160 -26.31 3.22 16.65
C VAL A 160 -27.76 3.65 16.78
N GLY A 161 -28.67 2.88 16.22
CA GLY A 161 -30.11 3.06 16.44
C GLY A 161 -30.92 3.35 15.19
N GLU A 162 -30.27 3.71 14.10
CA GLU A 162 -30.95 3.95 12.82
C GLU A 162 -30.55 2.89 11.77
N GLU A 163 -31.36 2.67 10.75
CA GLU A 163 -31.09 1.71 9.68
C GLU A 163 -29.79 2.03 8.93
N LYS A 164 -29.49 3.31 8.74
CA LYS A 164 -28.26 3.78 8.09
C LYS A 164 -26.98 3.41 8.85
N ASP A 165 -27.05 3.17 10.17
CA ASP A 165 -25.89 2.84 11.02
C ASP A 165 -25.53 1.35 10.94
N VAL A 166 -26.42 0.52 10.40
CA VAL A 166 -26.26 -0.94 10.42
C VAL A 166 -25.06 -1.39 9.59
N TYR A 167 -24.96 -0.94 8.34
CA TYR A 167 -23.87 -1.42 7.48
C TYR A 167 -22.47 -1.02 7.96
N PRO A 168 -22.19 0.25 8.32
CA PRO A 168 -20.89 0.63 8.87
C PRO A 168 -20.52 -0.21 10.11
N MET A 169 -21.45 -0.35 11.04
CA MET A 169 -21.24 -1.15 12.25
C MET A 169 -20.96 -2.61 11.95
N GLN A 170 -21.78 -3.25 11.12
CA GLN A 170 -21.57 -4.66 10.75
C GLN A 170 -20.28 -4.86 9.97
N SER A 171 -19.88 -3.90 9.14
CA SER A 171 -18.62 -3.94 8.40
C SER A 171 -17.40 -3.86 9.33
N MET A 172 -17.43 -2.98 10.34
CA MET A 172 -16.38 -2.90 11.36
C MET A 172 -16.27 -4.23 12.14
N LEU A 173 -17.38 -4.76 12.64
CA LEU A 173 -17.40 -6.02 13.38
C LEU A 173 -16.95 -7.21 12.52
N TYR A 174 -17.29 -7.19 11.23
CA TYR A 174 -16.83 -8.19 10.27
C TYR A 174 -15.32 -8.14 10.08
N SER A 175 -14.74 -6.94 9.99
CA SER A 175 -13.28 -6.77 9.90
C SER A 175 -12.55 -7.36 11.11
N VAL A 176 -13.07 -7.12 12.33
CA VAL A 176 -12.54 -7.73 13.56
C VAL A 176 -12.58 -9.27 13.49
N CYS A 177 -13.71 -9.84 13.08
CA CYS A 177 -13.83 -11.30 12.97
C CYS A 177 -12.96 -11.89 11.84
N SER A 178 -12.83 -11.20 10.73
CA SER A 178 -11.99 -11.61 9.60
C SER A 178 -10.52 -11.66 10.01
N PHE A 179 -10.06 -10.64 10.75
CA PHE A 179 -8.71 -10.62 11.30
C PHE A 179 -8.46 -11.83 12.23
N LEU A 180 -9.39 -12.14 13.13
CA LEU A 180 -9.27 -13.27 14.06
C LEU A 180 -9.21 -14.63 13.32
N ASN A 181 -9.87 -14.75 12.17
CA ASN A 181 -9.88 -15.95 11.35
C ASN A 181 -8.68 -16.08 10.40
N ASP A 182 -7.90 -14.99 10.22
CA ASP A 182 -6.77 -14.99 9.30
C ASP A 182 -5.58 -15.71 9.93
N ALA A 183 -5.12 -16.80 9.29
CA ALA A 183 -3.99 -17.59 9.78
C ALA A 183 -2.67 -16.80 9.74
N LYS A 184 -2.48 -15.90 8.75
CA LYS A 184 -1.27 -15.08 8.65
C LYS A 184 -1.26 -14.02 9.76
N LYS A 185 -2.40 -13.40 10.04
CA LYS A 185 -2.54 -12.45 11.15
C LYS A 185 -2.34 -13.16 12.49
N ALA A 186 -2.92 -14.33 12.70
CA ALA A 186 -2.73 -15.11 13.92
C ALA A 186 -1.26 -15.45 14.17
N GLU A 187 -0.52 -15.89 13.14
CA GLU A 187 0.91 -16.13 13.21
C GLU A 187 1.69 -14.83 13.48
N GLN A 188 1.41 -13.78 12.70
CA GLN A 188 2.08 -12.48 12.77
C GLN A 188 1.93 -11.84 14.15
N TYR A 189 0.73 -11.92 14.75
CA TYR A 189 0.37 -11.26 15.99
C TYR A 189 0.50 -12.16 17.21
N GLY A 190 0.78 -13.45 16.99
CA GLY A 190 1.08 -14.39 18.06
C GLY A 190 -0.14 -14.81 18.90
N PHE A 191 -1.32 -14.90 18.30
CA PHE A 191 -2.53 -15.38 18.96
C PHE A 191 -3.04 -16.69 18.35
N PRO A 192 -3.82 -17.50 19.10
CA PRO A 192 -4.46 -18.69 18.54
C PRO A 192 -5.49 -18.29 17.47
N LYS A 193 -5.33 -18.78 16.24
CA LYS A 193 -6.30 -18.54 15.18
C LYS A 193 -7.69 -18.96 15.63
N PHE A 194 -8.66 -18.08 15.42
CA PHE A 194 -10.07 -18.42 15.60
C PHE A 194 -10.60 -19.17 14.38
N ASP A 195 -11.64 -19.97 14.60
CA ASP A 195 -12.35 -20.69 13.53
C ASP A 195 -13.84 -20.29 13.57
N LEU A 196 -14.09 -19.00 13.39
CA LEU A 196 -15.42 -18.42 13.46
C LEU A 196 -16.21 -18.73 12.20
N ASN A 197 -17.39 -19.31 12.36
CA ASN A 197 -18.36 -19.39 11.27
C ASN A 197 -19.01 -18.00 11.05
N LEU A 198 -18.39 -17.17 10.22
CA LEU A 198 -18.83 -15.80 9.96
C LEU A 198 -20.29 -15.72 9.49
N LYS A 199 -20.76 -16.72 8.70
CA LYS A 199 -22.16 -16.78 8.29
C LYS A 199 -23.12 -16.98 9.47
N ALA A 200 -22.72 -17.75 10.46
CA ALA A 200 -23.52 -17.94 11.68
C ALA A 200 -23.44 -16.71 12.61
N VAL A 201 -22.29 -16.01 12.63
CA VAL A 201 -22.10 -14.79 13.43
C VAL A 201 -22.97 -13.67 12.89
N PHE A 202 -22.87 -13.37 11.58
CA PHE A 202 -23.50 -12.21 10.94
C PHE A 202 -24.91 -12.50 10.39
N GLY A 203 -25.28 -13.77 10.27
CA GLY A 203 -26.63 -14.14 9.83
C GLY A 203 -27.04 -13.52 8.51
N GLY A 204 -28.14 -12.76 8.49
CA GLY A 204 -28.65 -12.08 7.30
C GLY A 204 -27.74 -10.99 6.73
N TYR A 205 -26.82 -10.44 7.52
CA TYR A 205 -25.86 -9.43 7.06
C TYR A 205 -24.66 -10.04 6.33
N TYR A 206 -24.39 -11.33 6.48
CA TYR A 206 -23.20 -11.97 5.90
C TYR A 206 -23.11 -11.80 4.39
N ASP A 207 -24.21 -12.01 3.67
CA ASP A 207 -24.24 -11.88 2.21
C ASP A 207 -24.01 -10.42 1.76
N MET A 208 -24.49 -9.44 2.52
CA MET A 208 -24.24 -8.02 2.26
C MET A 208 -22.76 -7.66 2.45
N LEU A 209 -22.08 -8.28 3.42
CA LEU A 209 -20.68 -8.02 3.79
C LEU A 209 -19.67 -8.73 2.87
N THR A 210 -20.05 -9.82 2.19
CA THR A 210 -19.11 -10.68 1.47
C THR A 210 -19.42 -10.90 -0.01
N ALA A 211 -20.69 -10.81 -0.39
CA ALA A 211 -21.14 -11.10 -1.74
C ALA A 211 -22.38 -10.26 -2.07
N PRO A 212 -22.21 -9.02 -2.56
CA PRO A 212 -23.33 -8.16 -2.87
C PRO A 212 -24.30 -8.83 -3.86
N LYS A 213 -25.56 -8.92 -3.47
CA LYS A 213 -26.63 -9.53 -4.30
C LYS A 213 -27.18 -8.52 -5.29
N LEU A 214 -27.42 -8.97 -6.52
CA LEU A 214 -28.01 -8.19 -7.59
C LEU A 214 -29.32 -7.53 -7.11
N GLY A 215 -29.43 -6.20 -7.20
CA GLY A 215 -30.64 -5.45 -6.99
C GLY A 215 -30.92 -4.94 -5.58
N VAL A 216 -30.16 -5.36 -4.55
CA VAL A 216 -30.39 -4.91 -3.15
C VAL A 216 -29.14 -4.34 -2.51
N THR A 217 -27.99 -5.01 -2.63
CA THR A 217 -26.72 -4.60 -1.99
C THR A 217 -25.58 -4.50 -2.98
N ARG A 218 -25.84 -4.69 -4.27
CA ARG A 218 -24.86 -4.61 -5.33
C ARG A 218 -24.85 -3.22 -5.94
N SER A 219 -23.68 -2.64 -6.10
CA SER A 219 -23.51 -1.36 -6.77
C SER A 219 -24.10 -1.38 -8.19
N PRO A 220 -24.89 -0.37 -8.55
CA PRO A 220 -25.41 -0.24 -9.91
C PRO A 220 -24.32 0.04 -10.96
N ASP A 221 -23.31 0.83 -10.62
CA ASP A 221 -22.28 1.27 -11.56
C ASP A 221 -21.08 0.33 -11.60
N TYR A 222 -20.69 -0.25 -10.44
CA TYR A 222 -19.56 -1.18 -10.33
C TYR A 222 -19.96 -2.44 -9.55
N PRO A 223 -20.40 -3.49 -10.23
CA PRO A 223 -20.98 -4.68 -9.61
C PRO A 223 -20.16 -5.38 -8.52
N PRO A 224 -18.82 -5.34 -8.48
CA PRO A 224 -18.04 -5.86 -7.35
C PRO A 224 -18.21 -5.08 -6.05
N ALA A 225 -18.65 -3.81 -6.10
CA ALA A 225 -18.86 -2.98 -4.93
C ALA A 225 -20.21 -3.23 -4.25
N ILE A 226 -20.23 -2.99 -2.94
CA ILE A 226 -21.46 -2.96 -2.14
C ILE A 226 -22.15 -1.61 -2.35
N TRP A 227 -23.48 -1.62 -2.48
CA TRP A 227 -24.28 -0.40 -2.51
C TRP A 227 -24.80 -0.06 -1.13
N ASP A 228 -24.34 1.04 -0.56
CA ASP A 228 -24.76 1.57 0.73
C ASP A 228 -24.83 3.11 0.64
N PRO A 229 -25.96 3.67 0.16
CA PRO A 229 -26.02 5.05 -0.32
C PRO A 229 -25.87 6.09 0.79
N ALA A 230 -25.20 7.18 0.46
CA ALA A 230 -25.28 8.43 1.19
C ALA A 230 -26.69 9.04 1.03
N PRO A 231 -27.23 9.75 2.05
CA PRO A 231 -28.53 10.40 1.95
C PRO A 231 -28.51 11.57 0.95
N GLU A 232 -29.68 11.91 0.42
CA GLU A 232 -29.84 12.98 -0.58
C GLU A 232 -29.32 14.36 -0.12
N CYS A 233 -29.14 14.57 1.18
CA CYS A 233 -28.54 15.79 1.72
C CYS A 233 -27.03 15.92 1.48
N ASN A 234 -26.36 14.88 0.99
CA ASN A 234 -24.90 14.84 0.78
C ASN A 234 -24.50 14.67 -0.68
N TRP A 235 -25.41 14.80 -1.61
CA TRP A 235 -25.13 14.79 -3.05
C TRP A 235 -26.23 15.54 -3.82
N GLU A 236 -26.00 15.81 -5.08
CA GLU A 236 -26.97 16.46 -5.96
C GLU A 236 -26.87 15.94 -7.40
N PRO A 237 -27.89 16.13 -8.26
CA PRO A 237 -27.81 15.75 -9.64
C PRO A 237 -26.63 16.41 -10.36
N ARG A 238 -25.89 15.63 -11.15
CA ARG A 238 -24.77 16.12 -11.95
C ARG A 238 -25.26 16.92 -13.14
N THR A 239 -24.56 18.02 -13.43
CA THR A 239 -24.84 18.90 -14.57
C THR A 239 -23.74 18.94 -15.61
N LYS A 240 -22.62 18.25 -15.36
CA LYS A 240 -21.47 18.14 -16.26
C LYS A 240 -21.17 16.68 -16.53
N ASP A 241 -20.57 16.40 -17.67
CA ASP A 241 -20.09 15.05 -17.98
C ASP A 241 -18.89 14.68 -17.10
N VAL A 242 -18.79 13.41 -16.76
CA VAL A 242 -17.64 12.88 -16.03
C VAL A 242 -16.42 12.87 -16.95
N SER A 243 -15.33 13.50 -16.50
CA SER A 243 -14.08 13.60 -17.27
C SER A 243 -12.82 13.40 -16.44
N ALA A 244 -12.95 13.13 -15.14
CA ALA A 244 -11.79 12.89 -14.27
C ALA A 244 -12.14 12.05 -13.04
N VAL A 245 -11.10 11.49 -12.40
CA VAL A 245 -11.18 10.76 -11.13
C VAL A 245 -10.30 11.46 -10.10
N VAL A 246 -10.84 11.61 -8.89
CA VAL A 246 -10.08 12.12 -7.73
C VAL A 246 -9.76 10.97 -6.79
N ILE A 247 -8.50 10.82 -6.49
CA ILE A 247 -7.99 9.87 -5.49
C ILE A 247 -7.85 10.61 -4.16
N HIS A 248 -8.54 10.10 -3.14
CA HIS A 248 -8.55 10.61 -1.77
C HIS A 248 -8.03 9.58 -0.78
N TYR A 249 -7.79 10.00 0.46
CA TYR A 249 -7.78 9.15 1.63
C TYR A 249 -8.71 9.73 2.71
N THR A 250 -9.28 8.84 3.53
CA THR A 250 -10.40 9.15 4.42
C THR A 250 -10.04 9.98 5.66
N GLU A 251 -8.78 10.05 6.08
CA GLU A 251 -8.37 10.46 7.44
C GLU A 251 -9.15 9.75 8.55
N GLY A 252 -9.51 8.48 8.31
CA GLY A 252 -10.31 7.68 9.23
C GLY A 252 -10.44 6.23 8.80
N SER A 253 -11.15 5.43 9.60
CA SER A 253 -11.47 4.04 9.26
C SER A 253 -12.49 3.96 8.13
N TYR A 254 -12.48 2.84 7.39
CA TYR A 254 -13.44 2.57 6.32
C TYR A 254 -14.90 2.69 6.81
N ALA A 255 -15.22 2.07 7.95
CA ALA A 255 -16.56 2.12 8.51
C ALA A 255 -16.93 3.52 9.01
N GLY A 256 -15.96 4.24 9.58
CA GLY A 256 -16.11 5.63 9.99
C GLY A 256 -16.41 6.55 8.82
N CYS A 257 -15.68 6.44 7.71
CA CYS A 257 -15.92 7.22 6.50
C CYS A 257 -17.32 7.00 5.93
N ILE A 258 -17.74 5.73 5.79
CA ILE A 258 -19.09 5.40 5.32
C ILE A 258 -20.16 5.98 6.25
N SER A 259 -19.97 5.87 7.56
CA SER A 259 -20.88 6.46 8.54
C SER A 259 -20.91 7.99 8.46
N TRP A 260 -19.74 8.64 8.32
CA TRP A 260 -19.63 10.09 8.20
C TRP A 260 -20.37 10.64 6.97
N PHE A 261 -20.29 9.94 5.84
CA PHE A 261 -21.02 10.30 4.63
C PHE A 261 -22.55 10.13 4.73
N LYS A 262 -23.03 9.49 5.80
CA LYS A 262 -24.46 9.40 6.14
C LYS A 262 -24.93 10.50 7.10
N ASN A 263 -24.03 11.35 7.55
CA ASN A 263 -24.35 12.51 8.38
C ASN A 263 -24.70 13.72 7.48
N CYS A 264 -25.94 14.16 7.50
CA CYS A 264 -26.37 15.33 6.72
C CYS A 264 -25.64 16.62 7.11
N ASP A 265 -25.25 16.75 8.36
CA ASP A 265 -24.55 17.95 8.84
C ASP A 265 -23.11 18.04 8.34
N ALA A 266 -22.52 16.91 7.92
CA ALA A 266 -21.17 16.86 7.39
C ALA A 266 -21.05 17.51 6.00
N SER A 267 -22.14 17.47 5.19
CA SER A 267 -22.18 18.04 3.83
C SER A 267 -21.03 17.55 2.93
N VAL A 268 -20.68 16.28 3.06
CA VAL A 268 -19.60 15.61 2.29
C VAL A 268 -20.03 14.21 1.85
N SER A 269 -19.49 13.75 0.75
CA SER A 269 -19.61 12.38 0.26
C SER A 269 -18.58 12.10 -0.83
N ALA A 270 -18.32 10.83 -1.12
CA ALA A 270 -17.63 10.39 -2.33
C ALA A 270 -18.44 9.31 -3.04
N HIS A 271 -18.07 8.99 -4.27
CA HIS A 271 -18.75 7.93 -5.01
C HIS A 271 -18.42 6.55 -4.45
N TYR A 272 -17.17 6.35 -4.08
CA TYR A 272 -16.64 5.07 -3.60
C TYR A 272 -15.76 5.23 -2.37
N VAL A 273 -15.81 4.24 -1.50
CA VAL A 273 -14.89 4.09 -0.36
C VAL A 273 -14.25 2.70 -0.44
N ILE A 274 -12.94 2.61 -0.28
CA ILE A 274 -12.16 1.36 -0.38
C ILE A 274 -11.49 1.05 0.95
N ARG A 275 -11.70 -0.19 1.43
CA ARG A 275 -11.08 -0.69 2.66
C ARG A 275 -9.63 -1.10 2.41
N SER A 276 -8.74 -0.73 3.31
CA SER A 276 -7.32 -1.04 3.22
C SER A 276 -7.04 -2.54 3.35
N ALA A 277 -7.67 -3.20 4.30
CA ALA A 277 -7.32 -4.56 4.71
C ALA A 277 -7.51 -5.63 3.62
N ASP A 278 -8.46 -5.47 2.71
CA ASP A 278 -8.87 -6.48 1.72
C ASP A 278 -9.37 -5.88 0.40
N GLY A 279 -9.31 -4.57 0.25
CA GLY A 279 -9.77 -3.89 -0.96
C GLY A 279 -11.30 -3.89 -1.17
N GLN A 280 -12.11 -4.18 -0.14
CA GLN A 280 -13.57 -4.10 -0.24
C GLN A 280 -14.00 -2.70 -0.63
N ILE A 281 -14.86 -2.59 -1.65
CA ILE A 281 -15.38 -1.31 -2.14
C ILE A 281 -16.83 -1.15 -1.73
N THR A 282 -17.20 0.04 -1.24
CA THR A 282 -18.58 0.48 -1.09
C THR A 282 -18.85 1.67 -2.01
N GLN A 283 -19.91 1.60 -2.80
CA GLN A 283 -20.43 2.74 -3.54
C GLN A 283 -21.47 3.47 -2.69
N MET A 284 -21.33 4.80 -2.58
CA MET A 284 -22.21 5.63 -1.77
C MET A 284 -22.99 6.68 -2.56
N VAL A 285 -22.48 7.10 -3.71
CA VAL A 285 -23.17 8.00 -4.64
C VAL A 285 -23.09 7.39 -6.04
N LEU A 286 -24.18 7.48 -6.82
CA LEU A 286 -24.17 7.03 -8.20
C LEU A 286 -23.26 7.90 -9.06
N GLU A 287 -22.53 7.30 -10.01
CA GLU A 287 -21.61 8.06 -10.89
C GLU A 287 -22.32 9.14 -11.71
N LYS A 288 -23.60 8.96 -12.01
CA LYS A 288 -24.44 9.96 -12.68
C LYS A 288 -24.77 11.18 -11.81
N ASP A 289 -24.61 11.08 -10.50
CA ASP A 289 -24.89 12.14 -9.54
C ASP A 289 -23.57 12.80 -9.08
N LYS A 290 -23.65 13.98 -8.46
CA LYS A 290 -22.51 14.76 -8.03
C LYS A 290 -22.28 14.56 -6.53
N ALA A 291 -21.28 13.78 -6.15
CA ALA A 291 -20.80 13.70 -4.77
C ALA A 291 -20.04 14.98 -4.39
N TRP A 292 -19.92 15.23 -3.09
CA TRP A 292 -19.29 16.44 -2.55
C TRP A 292 -17.95 16.09 -1.89
N HIS A 293 -16.87 16.05 -2.68
CA HIS A 293 -15.53 15.60 -2.26
C HIS A 293 -14.37 16.51 -2.67
N ALA A 294 -14.54 17.34 -3.72
CA ALA A 294 -13.44 18.12 -4.29
C ALA A 294 -13.88 19.53 -4.72
N ARG A 295 -14.83 20.15 -3.97
CA ARG A 295 -15.30 21.54 -4.18
C ARG A 295 -15.69 21.81 -5.64
N THR A 296 -14.94 22.70 -6.33
CA THR A 296 -15.22 23.09 -7.71
C THR A 296 -15.08 21.94 -8.70
N ALA A 297 -14.34 20.90 -8.37
CA ALA A 297 -14.16 19.72 -9.22
C ALA A 297 -15.31 18.70 -9.11
N ASN A 298 -16.17 18.75 -8.09
CA ASN A 298 -17.28 17.81 -7.89
C ASN A 298 -18.12 17.59 -9.17
N GLY A 299 -18.30 18.66 -9.96
CA GLY A 299 -19.21 18.65 -11.12
C GLY A 299 -18.82 17.68 -12.23
N TYR A 300 -17.53 17.37 -12.39
CA TYR A 300 -16.99 16.56 -13.51
C TYR A 300 -16.11 15.39 -13.05
N THR A 301 -16.09 15.10 -11.76
CA THR A 301 -15.21 14.06 -11.20
C THR A 301 -15.99 12.93 -10.53
N ILE A 302 -15.37 11.76 -10.48
CA ILE A 302 -15.72 10.65 -9.60
C ILE A 302 -14.68 10.62 -8.47
N GLY A 303 -15.12 10.74 -7.21
CA GLY A 303 -14.25 10.68 -6.03
C GLY A 303 -14.16 9.26 -5.47
N ILE A 304 -12.96 8.83 -5.15
CA ILE A 304 -12.65 7.52 -4.55
C ILE A 304 -11.86 7.75 -3.27
N GLU A 305 -12.44 7.40 -2.14
CA GLU A 305 -11.81 7.44 -0.83
C GLU A 305 -11.08 6.13 -0.55
N HIS A 306 -9.87 6.23 -0.01
CA HIS A 306 -9.07 5.09 0.40
C HIS A 306 -8.87 5.15 1.91
N GLU A 307 -9.19 4.08 2.61
CA GLU A 307 -9.00 4.01 4.06
C GLU A 307 -7.52 4.25 4.41
N ALA A 308 -7.23 5.40 5.01
CA ALA A 308 -5.89 5.74 5.49
C ALA A 308 -5.91 6.95 6.42
N TYR A 309 -4.81 7.13 7.15
CA TYR A 309 -4.50 8.36 7.89
C TYR A 309 -3.23 8.99 7.30
N GLY A 310 -3.18 10.29 7.23
CA GLY A 310 -2.28 11.12 6.42
C GLY A 310 -0.82 10.69 6.27
N ASN A 311 -0.14 10.37 7.35
CA ASN A 311 1.26 9.94 7.32
C ASN A 311 1.48 8.48 7.73
N VAL A 312 0.46 7.64 7.62
CA VAL A 312 0.52 6.20 7.94
C VAL A 312 0.52 5.40 6.64
N TRP A 313 1.71 5.05 6.16
CA TRP A 313 1.88 4.37 4.87
C TRP A 313 1.38 2.91 4.86
N GLU A 314 1.25 2.26 6.03
CA GLU A 314 0.79 0.88 6.20
C GLU A 314 -0.64 0.64 5.73
N PHE A 315 -1.42 1.70 5.58
CA PHE A 315 -2.78 1.61 5.04
C PHE A 315 -2.81 1.39 3.53
N PHE A 316 -1.77 1.78 2.77
CA PHE A 316 -1.74 1.63 1.32
C PHE A 316 -1.32 0.22 0.92
N THR A 317 -2.22 -0.75 1.10
CA THR A 317 -1.99 -2.17 0.85
C THR A 317 -2.09 -2.54 -0.62
N GLU A 318 -1.54 -3.70 -0.98
CA GLU A 318 -1.64 -4.28 -2.32
C GLU A 318 -3.11 -4.51 -2.72
N GLU A 319 -3.91 -5.04 -1.80
CA GLU A 319 -5.33 -5.32 -1.99
C GLU A 319 -6.11 -4.05 -2.32
N MET A 320 -5.83 -2.96 -1.62
CA MET A 320 -6.47 -1.67 -1.86
C MET A 320 -6.06 -1.08 -3.21
N TYR A 321 -4.75 -1.08 -3.54
CA TYR A 321 -4.27 -0.59 -4.82
C TYR A 321 -4.89 -1.35 -6.00
N ARG A 322 -4.95 -2.70 -5.92
CA ARG A 322 -5.53 -3.52 -6.99
C ARG A 322 -7.02 -3.28 -7.15
N SER A 323 -7.76 -3.27 -6.07
CA SER A 323 -9.20 -2.99 -6.10
C SER A 323 -9.49 -1.60 -6.65
N SER A 324 -8.72 -0.59 -6.25
CA SER A 324 -8.82 0.76 -6.77
C SER A 324 -8.51 0.84 -8.26
N ALA A 325 -7.44 0.17 -8.72
CA ALA A 325 -7.08 0.13 -10.13
C ALA A 325 -8.13 -0.59 -10.98
N ASP A 326 -8.73 -1.69 -10.49
CA ASP A 326 -9.83 -2.39 -11.16
C ASP A 326 -11.06 -1.50 -11.30
N LEU A 327 -11.41 -0.76 -10.24
CA LEU A 327 -12.49 0.22 -10.26
C LEU A 327 -12.21 1.32 -11.30
N VAL A 328 -11.03 1.92 -11.28
CA VAL A 328 -10.65 2.99 -12.22
C VAL A 328 -10.63 2.49 -13.66
N ARG A 329 -10.12 1.28 -13.94
CA ARG A 329 -10.23 0.67 -15.29
C ARG A 329 -11.68 0.54 -15.74
N SER A 330 -12.56 0.13 -14.83
CA SER A 330 -14.00 0.02 -15.10
C SER A 330 -14.63 1.40 -15.36
N ILE A 331 -14.27 2.43 -14.59
CA ILE A 331 -14.71 3.81 -14.82
C ILE A 331 -14.23 4.28 -16.20
N CYS A 332 -12.96 4.15 -16.53
CA CYS A 332 -12.41 4.56 -17.82
C CYS A 332 -13.07 3.83 -19.01
N SER A 333 -13.51 2.59 -18.81
CA SER A 333 -14.24 1.85 -19.87
C SER A 333 -15.66 2.38 -20.13
N ARG A 334 -16.25 3.09 -19.16
CA ARG A 334 -17.56 3.73 -19.29
C ARG A 334 -17.48 5.20 -19.74
N TYR A 335 -16.39 5.87 -19.36
CA TYR A 335 -16.16 7.30 -19.65
C TYR A 335 -14.92 7.46 -20.50
N GLU A 336 -15.09 7.39 -21.82
CA GLU A 336 -13.99 7.45 -22.81
C GLU A 336 -13.17 8.75 -22.75
N THR A 337 -13.70 9.79 -22.11
CA THR A 337 -13.01 11.06 -21.84
C THR A 337 -11.91 10.94 -20.79
N ILE A 338 -11.92 9.86 -19.99
CA ILE A 338 -10.90 9.60 -18.97
C ILE A 338 -9.87 8.63 -19.54
N ASP A 339 -8.72 9.15 -19.93
CA ASP A 339 -7.62 8.31 -20.38
C ASP A 339 -6.88 7.72 -19.17
N ASN A 340 -6.87 6.40 -19.05
CA ASN A 340 -6.18 5.69 -17.97
C ASN A 340 -4.65 5.78 -18.04
N ARG A 341 -4.10 6.20 -19.16
CA ARG A 341 -2.67 6.47 -19.35
C ARG A 341 -2.23 7.82 -18.79
N ARG A 342 -3.17 8.64 -18.31
CA ARG A 342 -2.93 9.98 -17.81
C ARG A 342 -3.09 10.04 -16.30
N THR A 343 -2.21 9.34 -15.59
CA THR A 343 -2.06 9.53 -14.15
C THR A 343 -0.91 10.46 -13.86
N HIS A 344 -0.88 10.97 -12.63
CA HIS A 344 0.30 11.66 -12.15
C HIS A 344 1.46 10.67 -11.96
N ASP A 345 2.57 10.93 -12.65
CA ASP A 345 3.75 10.06 -12.64
C ASP A 345 5.03 10.83 -12.25
N ARG A 346 4.89 11.91 -11.46
CA ARG A 346 6.08 12.53 -10.87
C ARG A 346 6.67 11.62 -9.83
N ASP A 347 7.76 11.04 -10.24
CA ASP A 347 8.53 10.10 -9.47
C ASP A 347 9.15 10.76 -8.24
N THR A 348 8.99 10.24 -7.29
CA THR A 348 9.53 9.63 -6.14
C THR A 348 11.03 9.52 -6.10
N LEU A 349 11.55 9.83 -4.95
CA LEU A 349 12.97 9.76 -4.64
C LEU A 349 13.57 8.40 -5.00
N ASP A 350 14.83 8.40 -5.40
CA ASP A 350 15.62 7.22 -5.79
C ASP A 350 15.70 6.09 -4.72
N ASN A 351 15.23 6.35 -3.51
CA ASN A 351 15.26 5.41 -2.38
C ASN A 351 13.97 4.60 -2.19
N GLY A 352 13.03 4.68 -3.15
CA GLY A 352 11.79 3.88 -3.12
C GLY A 352 10.72 4.40 -2.18
N VAL A 353 10.89 5.58 -1.57
CA VAL A 353 9.85 6.29 -0.82
C VAL A 353 9.22 7.32 -1.75
N CYS A 354 7.92 7.19 -1.99
CA CYS A 354 7.16 8.23 -2.68
C CYS A 354 7.13 9.47 -1.81
N VAL A 355 7.76 10.56 -2.24
CA VAL A 355 7.61 11.85 -1.60
C VAL A 355 6.89 12.76 -2.56
N ASN A 356 5.59 12.73 -2.45
CA ASN A 356 4.73 13.68 -3.13
C ASN A 356 4.66 14.95 -2.28
N ASN A 357 5.66 15.80 -2.43
CA ASN A 357 5.82 16.99 -1.59
C ASN A 357 5.02 18.15 -2.16
N GLY A 358 3.77 18.26 -1.75
CA GLY A 358 3.07 19.52 -1.80
C GLY A 358 1.90 19.61 -2.76
N LEU A 359 1.18 20.70 -2.59
CA LEU A 359 0.09 21.14 -3.46
C LEU A 359 0.69 21.64 -4.78
N TYR A 360 0.37 20.97 -5.89
CA TYR A 360 0.64 21.52 -7.20
C TYR A 360 -0.49 21.23 -8.16
N ASN A 361 -0.81 22.20 -8.98
CA ASN A 361 -1.96 22.19 -9.85
C ASN A 361 -1.65 21.43 -11.16
N LEU A 362 -2.31 20.32 -11.39
CA LEU A 362 -2.29 19.56 -12.65
C LEU A 362 -3.48 19.88 -13.56
N GLY A 363 -4.15 21.01 -13.32
CA GLY A 363 -5.28 21.47 -14.08
C GLY A 363 -6.64 20.97 -13.57
N GLY A 364 -7.72 21.61 -14.05
CA GLY A 364 -9.09 21.30 -13.72
C GLY A 364 -9.79 20.40 -14.75
N GLU A 365 -11.00 20.79 -15.14
CA GLU A 365 -11.80 20.11 -16.16
C GLU A 365 -11.08 20.09 -17.53
N GLY A 366 -11.05 18.93 -18.16
CA GLY A 366 -10.35 18.74 -19.45
C GLY A 366 -8.83 18.78 -19.37
N ALA A 367 -8.28 18.76 -18.16
CA ALA A 367 -6.83 18.66 -17.99
C ALA A 367 -6.29 17.33 -18.52
N CYS A 368 -5.04 17.38 -18.95
CA CYS A 368 -4.29 16.25 -19.46
C CYS A 368 -4.28 15.07 -18.47
N VAL A 369 -3.92 15.31 -17.22
CA VAL A 369 -3.96 14.29 -16.17
C VAL A 369 -5.37 14.20 -15.61
N ALA A 370 -6.11 13.17 -16.00
CA ALA A 370 -7.49 12.95 -15.61
C ALA A 370 -7.64 12.16 -14.31
N ILE A 371 -6.65 11.32 -13.94
CA ILE A 371 -6.65 10.53 -12.71
C ILE A 371 -5.55 11.07 -11.80
N LYS A 372 -5.94 11.75 -10.74
CA LYS A 372 -4.99 12.45 -9.84
C LYS A 372 -5.54 12.63 -8.44
N GLY A 373 -4.68 12.97 -7.50
CA GLY A 373 -5.05 13.23 -6.12
C GLY A 373 -5.79 14.55 -5.94
N HIS A 374 -6.55 14.67 -4.85
CA HIS A 374 -7.24 15.89 -4.48
C HIS A 374 -6.29 17.11 -4.45
N GLN A 375 -5.09 16.93 -3.89
CA GLN A 375 -4.02 17.95 -3.84
C GLN A 375 -3.60 18.53 -5.20
N HIS A 376 -3.94 17.87 -6.30
CA HIS A 376 -3.52 18.26 -7.65
C HIS A 376 -4.58 19.06 -8.42
N TYR A 377 -5.77 19.25 -7.84
CA TYR A 377 -6.82 20.07 -8.45
C TYR A 377 -6.63 21.55 -8.14
N PRO A 378 -7.15 22.47 -8.97
CA PRO A 378 -7.12 23.91 -8.69
C PRO A 378 -7.86 24.23 -7.39
N ASP A 379 -7.42 25.29 -6.71
CA ASP A 379 -8.10 25.89 -5.56
C ASP A 379 -8.32 24.92 -4.37
N GLN A 380 -7.42 23.93 -4.21
CA GLN A 380 -7.45 22.98 -3.11
C GLN A 380 -6.49 23.37 -1.98
N SER A 381 -6.89 23.02 -0.75
CA SER A 381 -6.04 23.08 0.44
C SER A 381 -5.75 21.69 1.03
N HIS A 382 -6.38 20.66 0.51
CA HIS A 382 -6.21 19.27 0.92
C HIS A 382 -4.94 18.67 0.33
N THR A 383 -4.28 17.79 1.06
CA THR A 383 -3.01 17.18 0.69
C THR A 383 -3.12 15.71 0.31
N ASP A 384 -4.34 15.17 0.32
CA ASP A 384 -4.64 13.77 0.00
C ASP A 384 -4.45 13.47 -1.50
N PRO A 385 -4.06 12.25 -1.88
CA PRO A 385 -3.82 11.07 -1.05
C PRO A 385 -2.46 11.05 -0.31
N GLY A 386 -1.77 12.20 -0.19
CA GLY A 386 -0.57 12.35 0.59
C GLY A 386 0.70 11.79 -0.05
N PRO A 387 1.84 11.85 0.68
CA PRO A 387 3.16 11.51 0.13
C PRO A 387 3.39 10.01 -0.07
N TYR A 388 2.59 9.15 0.55
CA TYR A 388 2.81 7.70 0.52
C TYR A 388 2.03 6.97 -0.56
N TRP A 389 1.17 7.66 -1.31
CA TRP A 389 0.51 7.08 -2.48
C TRP A 389 1.51 6.88 -3.61
N ASP A 390 1.78 5.62 -3.99
CA ASP A 390 2.69 5.29 -5.08
C ASP A 390 1.99 5.43 -6.44
N TRP A 391 2.08 6.62 -7.03
CA TRP A 391 1.50 6.93 -8.34
C TRP A 391 2.09 6.05 -9.45
N ASN A 392 3.39 5.74 -9.41
CA ASN A 392 4.01 4.91 -10.44
C ASN A 392 3.52 3.47 -10.36
N TYR A 393 3.38 2.92 -9.15
CA TYR A 393 2.79 1.60 -8.95
C TYR A 393 1.32 1.58 -9.37
N TYR A 394 0.55 2.57 -8.96
CA TYR A 394 -0.87 2.71 -9.32
C TYR A 394 -1.07 2.84 -10.83
N TYR A 395 -0.23 3.63 -11.52
CA TYR A 395 -0.22 3.73 -12.97
C TYR A 395 -0.02 2.36 -13.64
N LYS A 396 0.95 1.57 -13.16
CA LYS A 396 1.21 0.22 -13.68
C LYS A 396 -0.01 -0.68 -13.55
N LEU A 397 -0.67 -0.65 -12.40
CA LEU A 397 -1.89 -1.43 -12.15
C LEU A 397 -3.04 -1.00 -13.06
N ILE A 398 -3.30 0.29 -13.21
CA ILE A 398 -4.37 0.78 -14.10
C ILE A 398 -4.10 0.36 -15.55
N ASN A 399 -2.84 0.29 -15.96
CA ASN A 399 -2.38 -0.05 -17.30
C ASN A 399 -1.89 -1.49 -17.44
N GLU A 400 -2.27 -2.41 -16.56
CA GLU A 400 -1.77 -3.79 -16.52
C GLU A 400 -2.01 -4.56 -17.83
N GLY A 401 -3.01 -4.22 -18.60
CA GLY A 401 -3.31 -4.79 -19.92
C GLY A 401 -2.49 -4.25 -21.11
N THR A 402 -1.48 -3.40 -20.88
CA THR A 402 -0.65 -2.87 -21.99
C THR A 402 0.08 -4.00 -22.72
N PRO A 403 -0.08 -4.13 -24.05
CA PRO A 403 0.59 -5.18 -24.81
C PRO A 403 2.12 -5.08 -24.73
N VAL A 404 2.78 -6.23 -24.59
CA VAL A 404 4.23 -6.34 -24.54
C VAL A 404 4.76 -6.73 -25.94
N ILE A 405 5.78 -6.02 -26.40
CA ILE A 405 6.52 -6.33 -27.64
C ILE A 405 7.70 -7.22 -27.26
N LEU A 406 7.64 -8.49 -27.64
CA LEU A 406 8.71 -9.44 -27.36
C LEU A 406 9.79 -9.35 -28.44
N MET A 407 11.05 -9.22 -28.02
CA MET A 407 12.25 -9.20 -28.85
C MET A 407 13.14 -10.37 -28.42
N GLU A 408 13.37 -11.32 -29.32
CA GLU A 408 14.16 -12.53 -29.03
C GLU A 408 15.35 -12.67 -30.00
N GLY A 409 16.47 -13.21 -29.51
CA GLY A 409 17.64 -13.49 -30.32
C GLY A 409 18.96 -13.11 -29.66
N GLU A 410 19.99 -12.94 -30.47
CA GLU A 410 21.33 -12.55 -30.00
C GLU A 410 21.55 -11.03 -30.05
N GLU A 411 20.88 -10.34 -30.98
CA GLU A 411 20.95 -8.89 -31.17
C GLU A 411 19.69 -8.36 -31.85
N GLY A 412 19.48 -7.04 -31.72
CA GLY A 412 18.36 -6.38 -32.36
C GLY A 412 18.36 -4.88 -32.18
N ARG A 413 17.27 -4.24 -32.58
CA ARG A 413 17.08 -2.79 -32.51
C ARG A 413 15.71 -2.46 -31.95
N LEU A 414 15.68 -1.36 -31.18
CA LEU A 414 14.46 -0.67 -30.75
C LEU A 414 14.51 0.72 -31.38
N ASP A 415 13.46 1.08 -32.10
CA ASP A 415 13.29 2.40 -32.72
C ASP A 415 11.96 2.98 -32.25
N HIS A 416 12.04 4.06 -31.51
CA HIS A 416 10.88 4.79 -31.04
C HIS A 416 11.05 6.30 -31.27
N ARG A 417 11.45 6.63 -32.50
CA ARG A 417 11.55 8.01 -32.98
C ARG A 417 10.17 8.55 -33.35
N ASN A 418 10.00 9.86 -33.14
CA ASN A 418 8.75 10.56 -33.42
C ASN A 418 7.54 9.94 -32.69
N TYR A 419 7.71 9.66 -31.42
CA TYR A 419 6.63 9.12 -30.60
C TYR A 419 5.46 10.11 -30.49
N GLY A 420 4.28 9.59 -30.19
CA GLY A 420 3.07 10.39 -29.97
C GLY A 420 2.83 10.72 -28.51
N ASN A 421 1.83 11.58 -28.25
CA ASN A 421 1.31 11.82 -26.93
C ASN A 421 0.55 10.57 -26.42
N ASP A 422 0.43 10.43 -25.10
CA ASP A 422 -0.35 9.38 -24.42
C ASP A 422 0.09 7.96 -24.76
N GLU A 423 1.35 7.76 -25.06
CA GLU A 423 1.88 6.45 -25.35
C GLU A 423 2.36 5.72 -24.09
N ARG A 424 2.06 4.44 -24.02
CA ARG A 424 2.75 3.48 -23.17
C ARG A 424 3.17 2.30 -24.00
N LYS A 425 4.47 2.04 -24.06
CA LYS A 425 5.03 0.89 -24.79
C LYS A 425 5.98 0.10 -23.90
N ILE A 426 5.89 -1.22 -24.00
CA ILE A 426 6.71 -2.15 -23.23
C ILE A 426 7.37 -3.11 -24.19
N TRP A 427 8.69 -3.20 -24.12
CA TRP A 427 9.50 -4.21 -24.82
C TRP A 427 10.11 -5.15 -23.79
N VAL A 428 10.07 -6.44 -24.09
CA VAL A 428 10.83 -7.45 -23.35
C VAL A 428 11.86 -8.06 -24.30
N ILE A 429 13.12 -7.86 -23.96
CA ILE A 429 14.27 -8.36 -24.71
C ILE A 429 14.72 -9.65 -24.04
N ARG A 430 14.80 -10.74 -24.80
CA ARG A 430 15.22 -12.05 -24.33
C ARG A 430 16.36 -12.60 -25.19
N GLY A 431 17.54 -12.70 -24.59
CA GLY A 431 18.72 -13.35 -25.20
C GLY A 431 18.75 -14.85 -24.90
N PRO A 432 19.77 -15.56 -25.47
CA PRO A 432 20.06 -16.94 -25.11
C PRO A 432 20.28 -17.13 -23.59
N GLU A 433 20.06 -18.37 -23.12
CA GLU A 433 20.42 -18.73 -21.74
C GLU A 433 21.91 -18.43 -21.48
N GLU A 434 22.25 -18.08 -20.25
CA GLU A 434 23.62 -17.72 -19.82
C GLU A 434 24.21 -16.46 -20.50
N SER A 435 23.37 -15.57 -21.04
CA SER A 435 23.78 -14.26 -21.52
C SER A 435 23.28 -13.13 -20.65
N ASN A 436 23.83 -11.93 -20.83
CA ASN A 436 23.31 -10.68 -20.28
C ASN A 436 22.93 -9.78 -21.47
N ILE A 437 21.88 -9.00 -21.31
CA ILE A 437 21.49 -8.04 -22.36
C ILE A 437 22.25 -6.74 -22.15
N GLN A 438 22.91 -6.27 -23.21
CA GLN A 438 23.44 -4.93 -23.31
C GLN A 438 22.58 -4.12 -24.29
N LEU A 439 22.07 -2.96 -23.84
CA LEU A 439 21.29 -2.01 -24.61
C LEU A 439 22.07 -0.71 -24.77
N ASP A 440 22.38 -0.33 -26.01
CA ASP A 440 23.18 0.85 -26.36
C ASP A 440 22.31 1.88 -27.09
N PHE A 441 22.13 3.06 -26.52
CA PHE A 441 21.33 4.13 -27.10
C PHE A 441 22.17 4.97 -28.07
N SER A 442 21.76 4.99 -29.33
CA SER A 442 22.40 5.80 -30.40
C SER A 442 21.82 7.21 -30.50
N SER A 443 20.55 7.39 -30.14
CA SER A 443 19.89 8.69 -30.03
C SER A 443 18.91 8.68 -28.88
N PHE A 444 18.71 9.84 -28.22
CA PHE A 444 17.76 9.97 -27.12
C PHE A 444 17.36 11.44 -26.93
N SER A 445 16.07 11.72 -27.07
CA SER A 445 15.49 13.03 -26.85
C SER A 445 14.03 12.86 -26.48
N LEU A 446 13.69 13.13 -25.22
CA LEU A 446 12.34 13.11 -24.67
C LEU A 446 11.96 14.51 -24.18
N GLU A 447 10.65 14.75 -24.01
CA GLU A 447 10.21 15.95 -23.32
C GLU A 447 10.71 15.92 -21.86
N SER A 448 11.37 17.03 -21.45
CA SER A 448 11.96 17.12 -20.11
C SER A 448 10.85 17.14 -19.04
N ASP A 449 11.01 16.34 -17.99
CA ASP A 449 10.15 16.24 -16.81
C ASP A 449 8.75 15.63 -17.02
N PHE A 450 8.40 15.22 -18.25
CA PHE A 450 7.08 14.68 -18.56
C PHE A 450 7.12 13.30 -19.23
N ASP A 451 8.04 13.08 -20.18
CA ASP A 451 8.16 11.80 -20.87
C ASP A 451 9.34 11.01 -20.32
N PHE A 452 9.18 9.73 -20.13
CA PHE A 452 10.19 8.90 -19.46
C PHE A 452 10.42 7.56 -20.13
N LEU A 453 11.65 7.06 -19.98
CA LEU A 453 12.06 5.70 -20.28
C LEU A 453 12.54 5.02 -18.99
N TRP A 454 12.02 3.82 -18.72
CA TRP A 454 12.49 2.94 -17.65
C TRP A 454 13.11 1.69 -18.22
N VAL A 455 14.10 1.15 -17.54
CA VAL A 455 14.67 -0.16 -17.84
C VAL A 455 14.67 -0.99 -16.56
N TYR A 456 14.21 -2.24 -16.69
CA TYR A 456 14.07 -3.18 -15.57
C TYR A 456 14.88 -4.44 -15.83
N ASP A 457 15.43 -5.02 -14.77
CA ASP A 457 16.22 -6.25 -14.77
C ASP A 457 15.32 -7.48 -14.64
N GLY A 458 14.65 -7.85 -15.72
CA GLY A 458 13.69 -8.93 -15.77
C GLY A 458 12.70 -8.80 -16.92
N ASP A 459 11.62 -9.58 -16.89
CA ASP A 459 10.67 -9.73 -18.00
C ASP A 459 9.39 -8.89 -17.88
N ASN A 460 9.32 -8.00 -16.89
CA ASN A 460 8.15 -7.16 -16.66
C ASN A 460 8.50 -5.84 -15.97
N VAL A 461 7.55 -4.93 -15.94
CA VAL A 461 7.71 -3.58 -15.34
C VAL A 461 7.75 -3.56 -13.81
N TYR A 462 7.52 -4.68 -13.14
CA TYR A 462 7.64 -4.84 -11.70
C TYR A 462 8.99 -5.42 -11.27
N ALA A 463 9.83 -5.85 -12.23
CA ALA A 463 11.18 -6.32 -11.98
C ALA A 463 12.07 -5.20 -11.40
N PRO A 464 13.23 -5.52 -10.80
CA PRO A 464 14.14 -4.52 -10.27
C PRO A 464 14.48 -3.44 -11.30
N LYS A 465 14.31 -2.18 -10.93
CA LYS A 465 14.60 -1.04 -11.81
C LYS A 465 16.10 -0.86 -11.97
N ILE A 466 16.62 -0.91 -13.20
CA ILE A 466 18.01 -0.57 -13.53
C ILE A 466 18.16 0.95 -13.56
N GLY A 467 17.20 1.66 -14.18
CA GLY A 467 17.22 3.11 -14.24
C GLY A 467 15.98 3.73 -14.88
N ARG A 468 15.93 5.05 -14.80
CA ARG A 468 14.91 5.91 -15.41
C ARG A 468 15.59 7.10 -16.06
N TRP A 469 15.19 7.44 -17.24
CA TRP A 469 15.77 8.54 -18.00
C TRP A 469 14.70 9.39 -18.69
N ASN A 470 15.01 10.67 -18.82
CA ASN A 470 14.15 11.62 -19.48
C ASN A 470 14.97 12.72 -20.21
N THR A 471 15.91 13.40 -19.54
CA THR A 471 16.68 14.52 -20.10
C THR A 471 17.99 14.10 -20.77
N HIS A 472 18.60 13.03 -20.30
CA HIS A 472 19.89 12.56 -20.75
C HIS A 472 19.80 11.11 -21.24
N SER A 473 20.57 10.79 -22.27
CA SER A 473 20.63 9.44 -22.78
C SER A 473 21.08 8.45 -21.70
N PRO A 474 20.47 7.25 -21.63
CA PRO A 474 20.97 6.15 -20.81
C PRO A 474 22.40 5.72 -21.14
N GLY A 475 22.87 6.01 -22.38
CA GLY A 475 24.12 5.47 -22.89
C GLY A 475 24.04 3.96 -23.06
N THR A 476 24.87 3.22 -22.31
CA THR A 476 24.86 1.75 -22.29
C THR A 476 24.22 1.26 -21.00
N VAL A 477 23.20 0.42 -21.10
CA VAL A 477 22.50 -0.22 -19.99
C VAL A 477 22.68 -1.74 -20.07
N LYS A 478 22.83 -2.43 -18.93
CA LYS A 478 23.01 -3.89 -18.88
C LYS A 478 22.07 -4.53 -17.87
N SER A 479 21.51 -5.67 -18.23
CA SER A 479 20.81 -6.57 -17.30
C SER A 479 21.80 -7.49 -16.57
N SER A 480 21.35 -8.06 -15.45
CA SER A 480 22.10 -9.11 -14.73
C SER A 480 21.93 -10.50 -15.33
N GLY A 481 20.87 -10.71 -16.10
CA GLY A 481 20.53 -11.96 -16.78
C GLY A 481 20.15 -11.77 -18.24
N ASN A 482 19.61 -12.81 -18.85
CA ASN A 482 19.28 -12.85 -20.28
C ASN A 482 17.96 -12.17 -20.64
N VAL A 483 17.32 -11.45 -19.71
CA VAL A 483 16.06 -10.76 -19.96
C VAL A 483 16.13 -9.32 -19.45
N MET A 484 15.61 -8.40 -20.24
CA MET A 484 15.51 -6.97 -19.90
C MET A 484 14.15 -6.45 -20.35
N CYS A 485 13.48 -5.68 -19.50
CA CYS A 485 12.25 -4.99 -19.86
C CYS A 485 12.52 -3.49 -20.01
N VAL A 486 11.98 -2.90 -21.07
CA VAL A 486 12.05 -1.48 -21.38
C VAL A 486 10.63 -0.92 -21.44
N GLU A 487 10.32 0.11 -20.66
CA GLU A 487 9.04 0.80 -20.65
C GLU A 487 9.24 2.25 -21.07
N PHE A 488 8.43 2.71 -22.03
CA PHE A 488 8.34 4.11 -22.42
C PHE A 488 6.95 4.65 -22.13
N ARG A 489 6.88 5.88 -21.64
CA ARG A 489 5.64 6.63 -21.45
C ARG A 489 5.82 8.05 -21.89
N SER A 490 4.83 8.59 -22.61
CA SER A 490 4.66 10.01 -22.87
C SER A 490 3.40 10.54 -22.22
N ASP A 491 3.41 11.83 -21.89
CA ASP A 491 2.20 12.52 -21.44
C ASP A 491 1.31 12.96 -22.61
N CYS A 492 0.38 13.87 -22.39
CA CYS A 492 -0.65 14.29 -23.34
C CYS A 492 -0.29 15.51 -24.19
N ALA A 493 0.86 16.09 -23.98
CA ALA A 493 1.27 17.32 -24.66
C ALA A 493 2.73 17.20 -25.05
N THR A 494 3.17 17.94 -26.00
CA THR A 494 4.57 18.08 -26.41
C THR A 494 5.32 16.76 -26.61
N THR A 495 5.95 16.58 -27.71
CA THR A 495 6.79 15.40 -28.01
C THR A 495 8.16 15.84 -28.46
N ALA A 496 9.14 14.97 -28.34
CA ALA A 496 10.48 15.18 -28.84
C ALA A 496 10.82 14.19 -29.97
N SER A 497 12.06 14.15 -30.43
CA SER A 497 12.44 13.28 -31.55
C SER A 497 12.48 11.79 -31.19
N GLY A 498 12.36 11.45 -29.93
CA GLY A 498 12.36 10.07 -29.47
C GLY A 498 13.75 9.45 -29.32
N TRP A 499 13.83 8.15 -29.41
CA TRP A 499 15.07 7.42 -29.16
C TRP A 499 15.24 6.21 -30.05
N GLU A 500 16.48 5.79 -30.21
CA GLU A 500 16.88 4.60 -30.92
C GLU A 500 17.97 3.90 -30.12
N ALA A 501 17.85 2.58 -29.99
CA ALA A 501 18.82 1.76 -29.30
C ALA A 501 19.06 0.44 -30.06
N SER A 502 20.26 -0.09 -29.98
CA SER A 502 20.59 -1.45 -30.37
C SER A 502 20.86 -2.30 -29.12
N TRP A 503 20.50 -3.58 -29.19
CA TRP A 503 20.80 -4.49 -28.09
C TRP A 503 21.54 -5.72 -28.60
N LYS A 504 22.33 -6.33 -27.71
CA LYS A 504 23.01 -7.60 -27.96
C LYS A 504 23.06 -8.44 -26.69
N ALA A 505 22.96 -9.74 -26.88
CA ALA A 505 23.18 -10.71 -25.81
C ALA A 505 24.71 -10.95 -25.67
N LEU A 506 25.24 -10.66 -24.51
CA LEU A 506 26.63 -10.92 -24.19
C LEU A 506 26.73 -12.32 -23.56
N VAL A 507 27.07 -13.32 -24.40
CA VAL A 507 27.32 -14.66 -23.89
C VAL A 507 28.67 -14.65 -23.16
N SER A 508 28.66 -15.09 -21.91
CA SER A 508 29.87 -15.17 -21.09
C SER A 508 30.76 -16.34 -21.58
N SER A 509 31.47 -16.14 -22.66
CA SER A 509 32.41 -17.12 -23.21
C SER A 509 33.86 -16.83 -22.83
N VAL A 510 34.10 -16.44 -21.56
CA VAL A 510 35.47 -16.21 -21.08
C VAL A 510 35.67 -17.00 -19.78
N PRO A 511 36.77 -17.76 -19.64
CA PRO A 511 37.14 -18.30 -18.35
C PRO A 511 37.27 -17.11 -17.38
N ILE A 512 36.64 -17.22 -16.24
CA ILE A 512 36.55 -16.19 -15.19
C ILE A 512 37.93 -15.58 -14.96
N PRO A 513 38.23 -14.32 -15.38
CA PRO A 513 39.28 -13.57 -14.74
C PRO A 513 38.85 -13.41 -13.29
N GLU A 514 39.75 -13.45 -12.35
CA GLU A 514 39.49 -13.12 -10.95
C GLU A 514 38.61 -11.87 -10.91
N VAL A 515 37.31 -12.07 -10.64
CA VAL A 515 36.34 -10.98 -10.60
C VAL A 515 36.74 -10.14 -9.41
N GLU A 516 37.11 -8.89 -9.63
CA GLU A 516 37.12 -7.90 -8.53
C GLU A 516 35.77 -8.03 -7.82
N ALA A 517 35.82 -8.38 -6.55
CA ALA A 517 34.64 -8.63 -5.73
C ALA A 517 33.67 -7.45 -5.88
N PRO A 518 32.37 -7.70 -6.11
CA PRO A 518 31.39 -6.62 -6.29
C PRO A 518 31.47 -5.64 -5.11
N LYS A 519 31.51 -4.35 -5.41
CA LYS A 519 31.59 -3.29 -4.41
C LYS A 519 30.23 -3.13 -3.74
N GLY A 520 30.19 -3.21 -2.43
CA GLY A 520 28.98 -3.05 -1.64
C GLY A 520 28.59 -4.33 -0.91
N LEU A 521 27.30 -4.62 -0.85
CA LEU A 521 26.73 -5.74 -0.11
C LEU A 521 26.20 -6.81 -1.08
N TYR A 522 26.74 -8.05 -1.00
CA TYR A 522 26.32 -9.15 -1.87
C TYR A 522 26.56 -10.54 -1.22
N PRO A 523 25.78 -11.56 -1.60
CA PRO A 523 24.55 -11.47 -2.35
C PRO A 523 23.48 -10.74 -1.54
N ASN A 524 22.63 -10.01 -2.23
CA ASN A 524 21.45 -9.38 -1.64
C ASN A 524 20.33 -9.44 -2.67
N PRO A 525 19.30 -10.28 -2.47
CA PRO A 525 19.03 -11.13 -1.29
C PRO A 525 20.07 -12.21 -0.97
N THR A 526 20.11 -12.65 0.30
CA THR A 526 20.96 -13.74 0.76
C THR A 526 20.15 -14.88 1.39
N ASP A 527 20.60 -16.10 1.21
CA ASP A 527 20.03 -17.29 1.85
C ASP A 527 20.74 -17.65 3.19
N GLY A 528 21.84 -16.96 3.51
CA GLY A 528 22.58 -17.22 4.75
C GLY A 528 23.79 -16.34 4.94
N LYS A 529 24.70 -16.27 3.99
CA LYS A 529 25.91 -15.48 4.10
C LYS A 529 25.95 -14.35 3.10
N PHE A 530 26.51 -13.22 3.49
CA PHE A 530 26.74 -12.09 2.60
C PHE A 530 28.05 -11.37 2.94
N THR A 531 28.60 -10.69 1.96
CA THR A 531 29.86 -9.95 2.08
C THR A 531 29.61 -8.46 1.92
N ILE A 532 30.24 -7.66 2.76
CA ILE A 532 30.32 -6.21 2.60
C ILE A 532 31.73 -5.88 2.09
N CYS A 533 31.81 -5.21 0.93
CA CYS A 533 33.08 -4.85 0.29
C CYS A 533 33.21 -3.34 0.10
N MET A 534 34.35 -2.77 0.47
CA MET A 534 34.64 -1.34 0.42
C MET A 534 35.95 -1.05 -0.30
N ASP A 535 35.98 0.08 -1.03
CA ASP A 535 37.20 0.58 -1.70
C ASP A 535 38.16 1.34 -0.79
N SER A 536 37.87 1.45 0.51
CA SER A 536 38.70 2.24 1.41
C SER A 536 39.95 1.49 1.85
N GLU A 537 41.07 2.17 1.82
CA GLU A 537 42.30 1.65 2.45
C GLU A 537 42.28 1.74 3.99
N GLY A 538 41.20 2.34 4.54
CA GLY A 538 40.99 2.51 5.97
C GLY A 538 40.01 1.50 6.58
N PHE A 539 39.94 1.51 7.91
CA PHE A 539 38.97 0.70 8.63
C PHE A 539 37.54 1.18 8.36
N THR A 540 36.64 0.23 8.13
CA THR A 540 35.21 0.42 8.03
C THR A 540 34.53 -0.26 9.20
N ASP A 541 33.64 0.45 9.87
CA ASP A 541 32.79 -0.11 10.92
C ASP A 541 31.43 -0.49 10.31
N VAL A 542 30.88 -1.65 10.69
CA VAL A 542 29.55 -2.10 10.29
C VAL A 542 28.70 -2.40 11.52
N SER A 543 27.46 -1.96 11.46
CA SER A 543 26.39 -2.31 12.39
C SER A 543 25.15 -2.73 11.62
N ILE A 544 24.49 -3.78 12.04
CA ILE A 544 23.32 -4.33 11.36
C ILE A 544 22.17 -4.39 12.35
N TYR A 545 21.03 -3.93 11.91
CA TYR A 545 19.80 -3.88 12.70
C TYR A 545 18.70 -4.62 11.97
N ASP A 546 17.83 -5.26 12.71
CA ASP A 546 16.53 -5.65 12.16
C ASP A 546 15.63 -4.41 11.99
N LEU A 547 14.45 -4.59 11.42
CA LEU A 547 13.51 -3.48 11.23
C LEU A 547 12.95 -2.90 12.54
N TYR A 548 13.14 -3.62 13.66
CA TYR A 548 12.70 -3.16 14.98
C TYR A 548 13.77 -2.36 15.72
N GLY A 549 14.93 -2.16 15.07
CA GLY A 549 16.07 -1.49 15.67
C GLY A 549 16.89 -2.39 16.59
N ASN A 550 16.60 -3.69 16.68
CA ASN A 550 17.44 -4.61 17.41
C ASN A 550 18.75 -4.81 16.66
N GLN A 551 19.84 -4.69 17.38
CA GLN A 551 21.16 -4.81 16.80
C GLN A 551 21.54 -6.28 16.60
N MET A 552 21.62 -6.71 15.36
CA MET A 552 21.99 -8.07 14.95
C MET A 552 23.51 -8.26 14.95
N VAL A 553 24.24 -7.21 14.60
CA VAL A 553 25.71 -7.18 14.55
C VAL A 553 26.21 -5.87 15.14
N THR A 554 27.12 -5.98 16.10
CA THR A 554 27.67 -4.82 16.83
C THR A 554 29.05 -4.51 16.34
N ASN A 555 29.26 -3.35 15.70
CA ASN A 555 30.55 -2.71 15.46
C ASN A 555 31.69 -3.63 15.02
N ILE A 556 31.45 -4.44 13.98
CA ILE A 556 32.55 -5.16 13.34
C ILE A 556 33.40 -4.16 12.56
N ARG A 557 34.69 -4.15 12.83
CA ARG A 557 35.67 -3.33 12.12
C ARG A 557 36.45 -4.18 11.14
N PHE A 558 36.52 -3.77 9.88
CA PHE A 558 37.22 -4.52 8.85
C PHE A 558 37.93 -3.58 7.85
N VAL A 559 38.83 -4.17 7.05
CA VAL A 559 39.49 -3.49 5.93
C VAL A 559 39.15 -4.24 4.65
N LYS A 560 38.74 -3.54 3.63
CA LYS A 560 38.31 -4.03 2.30
C LYS A 560 37.02 -4.86 2.30
N SER A 561 36.93 -5.97 3.02
CA SER A 561 35.73 -6.81 3.04
C SER A 561 35.53 -7.56 4.34
N VAL A 562 34.28 -7.88 4.65
CA VAL A 562 33.89 -8.76 5.77
C VAL A 562 32.73 -9.66 5.31
N GLU A 563 32.82 -10.96 5.59
CA GLU A 563 31.70 -11.90 5.44
C GLU A 563 30.91 -11.94 6.75
N ILE A 564 29.59 -11.84 6.63
CA ILE A 564 28.65 -11.93 7.74
C ILE A 564 27.81 -13.20 7.54
N ASP A 565 27.73 -14.03 8.58
CA ASP A 565 26.88 -15.21 8.59
C ASP A 565 25.51 -14.86 9.23
N ALA A 566 24.51 -14.78 8.39
CA ALA A 566 23.13 -14.55 8.75
C ALA A 566 22.28 -15.84 8.69
N SER A 567 22.90 -17.02 8.64
CA SER A 567 22.18 -18.30 8.46
C SER A 567 21.17 -18.59 9.57
N LEU A 568 21.40 -18.06 10.77
CA LEU A 568 20.50 -18.20 11.91
C LEU A 568 19.52 -17.03 12.07
N TRP A 569 19.56 -16.03 11.19
CA TRP A 569 18.64 -14.93 11.26
C TRP A 569 17.31 -15.32 10.63
N PRO A 570 16.19 -14.82 11.14
CA PRO A 570 14.90 -14.99 10.48
C PRO A 570 14.93 -14.43 9.06
N ALA A 571 14.11 -15.02 8.18
CA ALA A 571 13.86 -14.40 6.87
C ALA A 571 13.27 -13.01 7.08
N GLY A 572 13.79 -12.01 6.36
CA GLY A 572 13.33 -10.64 6.57
C GLY A 572 14.31 -9.60 6.01
N VAL A 573 14.02 -8.35 6.35
CA VAL A 573 14.79 -7.19 5.93
C VAL A 573 15.64 -6.69 7.10
N TYR A 574 16.89 -6.35 6.79
CA TYR A 574 17.84 -5.82 7.75
C TYR A 574 18.45 -4.52 7.21
N ILE A 575 18.74 -3.60 8.11
CA ILE A 575 19.41 -2.34 7.80
C ILE A 575 20.89 -2.47 8.11
N VAL A 576 21.71 -2.42 7.09
CA VAL A 576 23.17 -2.51 7.18
C VAL A 576 23.73 -1.10 7.10
N ASN A 577 24.30 -0.63 8.19
CA ASN A 577 24.98 0.66 8.25
C ASN A 577 26.49 0.42 8.31
N TYR A 578 27.23 0.92 7.32
CA TYR A 578 28.67 0.79 7.26
C TYR A 578 29.35 2.03 6.70
N GLY A 579 30.50 2.38 7.25
CA GLY A 579 31.25 3.58 6.85
C GLY A 579 32.56 3.72 7.60
N THR A 580 33.37 4.67 7.15
CA THR A 580 34.58 5.03 7.87
C THR A 580 34.27 6.04 8.98
N PRO A 581 35.10 6.18 10.02
CA PRO A 581 34.89 7.16 11.09
C PRO A 581 34.82 8.62 10.60
N VAL A 582 35.22 8.91 9.36
CA VAL A 582 35.30 10.26 8.77
C VAL A 582 34.19 10.51 7.74
N THR A 583 33.51 9.47 7.26
CA THR A 583 32.43 9.59 6.28
C THR A 583 31.10 9.20 6.91
N MET A 584 30.01 9.91 6.57
CA MET A 584 28.66 9.46 6.93
C MET A 584 28.47 8.01 6.50
N GLY A 585 27.98 7.16 7.41
CA GLY A 585 27.75 5.74 7.14
C GLY A 585 26.81 5.55 5.96
N LYS A 586 27.13 4.64 5.08
CA LYS A 586 26.25 4.20 4.02
C LYS A 586 25.22 3.25 4.62
N VAL A 587 23.96 3.54 4.41
CA VAL A 587 22.83 2.69 4.85
C VAL A 587 22.34 1.89 3.65
N VAL A 588 22.33 0.57 3.78
CA VAL A 588 21.88 -0.34 2.72
C VAL A 588 20.94 -1.38 3.30
N LYS A 589 19.91 -1.70 2.56
CA LYS A 589 18.97 -2.76 2.89
C LYS A 589 19.55 -4.12 2.50
N LEU A 590 19.50 -5.09 3.41
CA LEU A 590 19.76 -6.50 3.17
C LEU A 590 18.46 -7.27 3.23
N VAL A 591 18.20 -8.14 2.27
CA VAL A 591 17.09 -9.08 2.29
C VAL A 591 17.62 -10.47 2.60
N LYS A 592 17.16 -11.09 3.70
CA LYS A 592 17.43 -12.48 4.08
C LYS A 592 16.25 -13.33 3.66
N LEU A 593 16.52 -14.36 2.82
CA LEU A 593 15.52 -15.32 2.33
C LEU A 593 15.23 -16.39 3.39
#